data_69c63862409afd1c3ac10a5a42deb8e7
#
_entry.id   69c63862409afd1c3ac10a5a42deb8e7
#
_cell.length_a   1.000
_cell.length_b   1.000
_cell.length_c   1.000
_cell.angle_alpha   90.00
_cell.angle_beta   90.00
_cell.angle_gamma   90.00
#
_symmetry.space_group_name_H-M   'P 1'
#
loop_
_entity.id
_entity.type
_entity.pdbx_description
1 polymer ?
#
loop_
_entity_poly.entity_id
_entity_poly.type
_entity_poly.pdbx_seq_one_letter_code
_entity_poly.pdbx_strand_id
1 'polypeptide(L)'
;MDKTERSGIRICDLMDKDVFAKKLKLQVDAKNKLVQGVYGKEAMFDFETIYNEYLGYAEKIRNHVADTSVIVYDAIKAGKKVLFEGAQGTLLDLDLGTYPFVTSSHPISGGFAVGAGVGPNMIKDVVGIVKAYTCLLY
;
A
#
# COMPACT_ATOMS: atom_id res chain seq x y z
N MET A 1 -1.49 -6.34 -7.75
CA MET A 1 -1.59 -7.79 -7.93
C MET A 1 -1.37 -8.49 -6.60
N ASP A 2 -0.19 -8.52 -6.04
CA ASP A 2 0.16 -9.34 -4.86
C ASP A 2 -0.76 -9.13 -3.63
N LYS A 3 -1.24 -7.91 -3.38
CA LYS A 3 -2.20 -7.64 -2.30
C LYS A 3 -3.54 -8.36 -2.52
N THR A 4 -4.06 -8.32 -3.73
CA THR A 4 -5.34 -8.94 -4.10
C THR A 4 -5.24 -10.46 -4.10
N GLU A 5 -4.10 -11.00 -4.50
CA GLU A 5 -3.78 -12.43 -4.46
C GLU A 5 -3.44 -12.92 -3.03
N ARG A 6 -3.34 -12.02 -2.03
CA ARG A 6 -2.91 -12.29 -0.65
C ARG A 6 -1.49 -12.84 -0.54
N SER A 7 -0.68 -12.64 -1.55
CA SER A 7 0.71 -13.10 -1.60
C SER A 7 1.73 -12.03 -1.19
N GLY A 8 1.27 -10.77 -1.03
CA GLY A 8 2.12 -9.64 -0.63
C GLY A 8 2.72 -9.78 0.77
N ILE A 9 3.93 -9.29 0.93
CA ILE A 9 4.60 -9.17 2.23
C ILE A 9 4.19 -7.83 2.86
N ARG A 10 3.68 -7.88 4.08
CA ARG A 10 3.24 -6.70 4.84
C ARG A 10 4.34 -6.23 5.78
N ILE A 11 4.25 -4.97 6.23
CA ILE A 11 5.22 -4.43 7.19
C ILE A 11 5.26 -5.25 8.50
N CYS A 12 4.12 -5.74 8.98
CA CYS A 12 4.09 -6.62 10.15
C CYS A 12 4.83 -7.94 9.91
N ASP A 13 4.78 -8.49 8.70
CA ASP A 13 5.54 -9.69 8.34
C ASP A 13 7.05 -9.42 8.34
N LEU A 14 7.47 -8.24 7.88
CA LEU A 14 8.87 -7.81 7.88
C LEU A 14 9.45 -7.66 9.30
N MET A 15 8.60 -7.37 10.29
CA MET A 15 9.04 -7.25 11.69
C MET A 15 9.36 -8.60 12.36
N ASP A 16 8.89 -9.70 11.78
CA ASP A 16 9.18 -11.08 12.19
C ASP A 16 10.09 -11.74 11.16
N LYS A 17 11.33 -12.02 11.55
CA LYS A 17 12.38 -12.53 10.65
C LYS A 17 12.00 -13.87 10.01
N ASP A 18 11.36 -14.76 10.76
CA ASP A 18 11.02 -16.10 10.27
C ASP A 18 9.83 -16.04 9.30
N VAL A 19 8.81 -15.24 9.63
CA VAL A 19 7.67 -15.00 8.75
C VAL A 19 8.12 -14.32 7.47
N PHE A 20 8.97 -13.31 7.59
CA PHE A 20 9.54 -12.60 6.44
C PHE A 20 10.34 -13.52 5.54
N ALA A 21 11.28 -14.31 6.09
CA ALA A 21 12.08 -15.26 5.32
C ALA A 21 11.21 -16.23 4.53
N LYS A 22 10.22 -16.83 5.19
CA LYS A 22 9.30 -17.77 4.56
C LYS A 22 8.50 -17.16 3.41
N LYS A 23 7.91 -16.00 3.63
CA LYS A 23 7.13 -15.30 2.59
C LYS A 23 8.01 -14.80 1.45
N LEU A 24 9.18 -14.24 1.77
CA LEU A 24 10.12 -13.75 0.76
C LEU A 24 10.59 -14.90 -0.14
N LYS A 25 10.94 -16.06 0.44
CA LYS A 25 11.36 -17.23 -0.33
C LYS A 25 10.31 -17.63 -1.36
N LEU A 26 9.05 -17.73 -0.95
CA LEU A 26 7.94 -18.05 -1.84
C LEU A 26 7.79 -17.03 -2.99
N GLN A 27 7.93 -15.73 -2.67
CA GLN A 27 7.81 -14.68 -3.68
C GLN A 27 8.99 -14.68 -4.66
N VAL A 28 10.21 -14.81 -4.17
CA VAL A 28 11.42 -14.87 -5.02
C VAL A 28 11.33 -16.06 -5.97
N ASP A 29 10.98 -17.24 -5.46
CA ASP A 29 10.84 -18.44 -6.29
C ASP A 29 9.75 -18.27 -7.37
N ALA A 30 8.60 -17.70 -6.99
CA ALA A 30 7.51 -17.44 -7.95
C ALA A 30 7.88 -16.41 -9.02
N LYS A 31 8.53 -15.30 -8.62
CA LYS A 31 8.95 -14.26 -9.57
C LYS A 31 10.07 -14.74 -10.49
N ASN A 32 11.02 -15.52 -9.99
CA ASN A 32 12.07 -16.11 -10.83
C ASN A 32 11.48 -17.11 -11.84
N LYS A 33 10.52 -17.96 -11.43
CA LYS A 33 9.81 -18.84 -12.38
C LYS A 33 9.06 -18.06 -13.44
N LEU A 34 8.42 -16.94 -13.09
CA LEU A 34 7.75 -16.08 -14.04
C LEU A 34 8.75 -15.46 -15.04
N VAL A 35 9.88 -14.95 -14.55
CA VAL A 35 10.93 -14.37 -15.39
C VAL A 35 11.46 -15.39 -16.39
N GLN A 36 11.73 -16.61 -15.93
CA GLN A 36 12.24 -17.69 -16.78
C GLN A 36 11.17 -18.18 -17.76
N GLY A 37 9.96 -18.47 -17.27
CA GLY A 37 8.92 -19.11 -18.08
C GLY A 37 8.23 -18.18 -19.08
N VAL A 38 8.05 -16.90 -18.73
CA VAL A 38 7.32 -15.95 -19.58
C VAL A 38 8.28 -15.07 -20.38
N TYR A 39 9.37 -14.62 -19.76
CA TYR A 39 10.29 -13.69 -20.42
C TYR A 39 11.55 -14.36 -20.99
N GLY A 40 11.74 -15.66 -20.77
CA GLY A 40 12.89 -16.42 -21.27
C GLY A 40 14.24 -15.92 -20.74
N LYS A 41 14.26 -15.24 -19.57
CA LYS A 41 15.46 -14.69 -18.95
C LYS A 41 15.92 -15.58 -17.80
N GLU A 42 17.20 -15.48 -17.43
CA GLU A 42 17.72 -16.13 -16.23
C GLU A 42 17.06 -15.59 -14.95
N ALA A 43 17.11 -16.36 -13.87
CA ALA A 43 16.63 -15.92 -12.57
C ALA A 43 17.39 -14.66 -12.12
N MET A 44 16.63 -13.60 -11.77
CA MET A 44 17.19 -12.28 -11.51
C MET A 44 17.24 -11.92 -10.03
N PHE A 45 16.44 -12.61 -9.21
CA PHE A 45 16.26 -12.25 -7.82
C PHE A 45 16.97 -13.24 -6.91
N ASP A 46 17.90 -12.72 -6.11
CA ASP A 46 18.61 -13.49 -5.09
C ASP A 46 17.95 -13.27 -3.71
N PHE A 47 17.57 -14.37 -3.08
CA PHE A 47 16.89 -14.36 -1.79
C PHE A 47 17.74 -13.73 -0.68
N GLU A 48 19.02 -14.14 -0.57
CA GLU A 48 19.88 -13.69 0.52
C GLU A 48 20.16 -12.19 0.44
N THR A 49 20.41 -11.69 -0.75
CA THR A 49 20.62 -10.26 -0.98
C THR A 49 19.41 -9.45 -0.54
N ILE A 50 18.21 -9.81 -1.00
CA ILE A 50 16.97 -9.10 -0.66
C ILE A 50 16.66 -9.24 0.83
N TYR A 51 16.81 -10.43 1.38
CA TYR A 51 16.53 -10.69 2.79
C TYR A 51 17.38 -9.81 3.71
N ASN A 52 18.70 -9.80 3.51
CA ASN A 52 19.61 -9.03 4.34
C ASN A 52 19.40 -7.51 4.20
N GLU A 53 19.17 -7.03 2.99
CA GLU A 53 18.86 -5.62 2.73
C GLU A 53 17.60 -5.18 3.49
N TYR A 54 16.51 -5.94 3.38
CA TYR A 54 15.23 -5.60 4.01
C TYR A 54 15.25 -5.78 5.53
N LEU A 55 16.05 -6.69 6.08
CA LEU A 55 16.28 -6.73 7.53
C LEU A 55 16.96 -5.45 8.02
N GLY A 56 17.88 -4.89 7.26
CA GLY A 56 18.48 -3.59 7.56
C GLY A 56 17.44 -2.44 7.55
N TYR A 57 16.49 -2.48 6.63
CA TYR A 57 15.37 -1.53 6.62
C TYR A 57 14.42 -1.75 7.78
N ALA A 58 14.11 -3.00 8.13
CA ALA A 58 13.26 -3.34 9.27
C ALA A 58 13.75 -2.72 10.57
N GLU A 59 15.05 -2.81 10.84
CA GLU A 59 15.63 -2.20 12.06
C GLU A 59 15.50 -0.67 12.07
N LYS A 60 15.67 -0.01 10.90
CA LYS A 60 15.53 1.45 10.81
C LYS A 60 14.11 1.93 11.06
N ILE A 61 13.10 1.17 10.60
CA ILE A 61 11.70 1.60 10.69
C ILE A 61 10.96 1.03 11.91
N ARG A 62 11.56 0.13 12.68
CA ARG A 62 10.92 -0.61 13.78
C ARG A 62 10.13 0.29 14.73
N ASN A 63 10.69 1.41 15.12
CA ASN A 63 10.07 2.37 16.04
C ASN A 63 8.93 3.19 15.41
N HIS A 64 8.72 3.05 14.11
CA HIS A 64 7.65 3.72 13.36
C HIS A 64 6.54 2.76 12.93
N VAL A 65 6.62 1.49 13.34
CA VAL A 65 5.63 0.46 13.01
C VAL A 65 4.66 0.29 14.16
N ALA A 66 3.37 0.49 13.88
CA ALA A 66 2.30 0.32 14.84
C ALA A 66 0.98 -0.02 14.13
N ASP A 67 -0.06 -0.38 14.89
CA ASP A 67 -1.41 -0.44 14.36
C ASP A 67 -1.97 0.98 14.20
N THR A 68 -1.83 1.50 12.97
CA THR A 68 -2.23 2.87 12.65
C THR A 68 -3.74 3.07 12.69
N SER A 69 -4.54 2.03 12.50
CA SER A 69 -6.00 2.11 12.59
C SER A 69 -6.45 2.42 14.02
N VAL A 70 -5.82 1.79 15.00
CA VAL A 70 -6.07 2.07 16.43
C VAL A 70 -5.63 3.49 16.78
N ILE A 71 -4.43 3.91 16.34
CA ILE A 71 -3.92 5.26 16.61
C ILE A 71 -4.86 6.34 16.08
N VAL A 72 -5.34 6.18 14.83
CA VAL A 72 -6.26 7.14 14.20
C VAL A 72 -7.61 7.13 14.90
N TYR A 73 -8.15 5.94 15.21
CA TYR A 73 -9.41 5.81 15.93
C TYR A 73 -9.35 6.52 17.29
N ASP A 74 -8.33 6.25 18.08
CA ASP A 74 -8.15 6.85 19.41
C ASP A 74 -7.97 8.37 19.33
N ALA A 75 -7.25 8.86 18.34
CA ALA A 75 -7.09 10.29 18.11
C ALA A 75 -8.45 10.98 17.83
N ILE A 76 -9.30 10.38 16.98
CA ILE A 76 -10.63 10.88 16.68
C ILE A 76 -11.53 10.83 17.93
N LYS A 77 -11.51 9.73 18.67
CA LYS A 77 -12.28 9.58 19.91
C LYS A 77 -11.85 10.58 21.00
N ALA A 78 -10.57 10.90 21.06
CA ALA A 78 -10.04 11.94 21.94
C ALA A 78 -10.36 13.38 21.49
N GLY A 79 -11.16 13.56 20.43
CA GLY A 79 -11.53 14.87 19.90
C GLY A 79 -10.44 15.60 19.13
N LYS A 80 -9.34 14.92 18.76
CA LYS A 80 -8.27 15.51 17.96
C LYS A 80 -8.74 15.76 16.53
N LYS A 81 -8.20 16.80 15.90
CA LYS A 81 -8.40 17.05 14.47
C LYS A 81 -7.47 16.13 13.68
N VAL A 82 -8.05 15.28 12.84
CA VAL A 82 -7.32 14.36 11.96
C VAL A 82 -7.59 14.79 10.52
N LEU A 83 -6.54 15.02 9.76
CA LEU A 83 -6.60 15.31 8.33
C LEU A 83 -6.20 14.05 7.54
N PHE A 84 -7.09 13.63 6.67
CA PHE A 84 -6.80 12.61 5.66
C PHE A 84 -6.45 13.30 4.35
N GLU A 85 -5.21 13.17 3.91
CA GLU A 85 -4.76 13.70 2.64
C GLU A 85 -4.65 12.57 1.61
N GLY A 86 -5.37 12.74 0.50
CA GLY A 86 -5.31 11.83 -0.63
C GLY A 86 -4.37 12.32 -1.71
N ALA A 87 -4.18 11.47 -2.70
CA ALA A 87 -3.50 11.81 -3.95
C ALA A 87 -4.44 11.52 -5.12
N GLN A 88 -4.05 11.92 -6.32
CA GLN A 88 -4.84 11.77 -7.54
C GLN A 88 -6.16 12.58 -7.49
N GLY A 89 -7.28 11.99 -7.93
CA GLY A 89 -8.59 12.65 -7.95
C GLY A 89 -9.71 11.70 -8.32
N THR A 90 -10.94 12.12 -8.17
CA THR A 90 -12.14 11.30 -8.37
C THR A 90 -12.22 10.68 -9.77
N LEU A 91 -11.82 11.41 -10.81
CA LEU A 91 -11.82 10.91 -12.19
C LEU A 91 -10.76 9.82 -12.45
N LEU A 92 -9.82 9.64 -11.53
CA LEU A 92 -8.81 8.58 -11.57
C LEU A 92 -9.16 7.38 -10.69
N ASP A 93 -10.32 7.37 -10.04
CA ASP A 93 -10.79 6.24 -9.24
C ASP A 93 -11.00 5.00 -10.13
N LEU A 94 -10.56 3.84 -9.62
CA LEU A 94 -10.59 2.59 -10.36
C LEU A 94 -12.00 2.22 -10.84
N ASP A 95 -13.02 2.45 -10.01
CA ASP A 95 -14.40 2.06 -10.30
C ASP A 95 -15.26 3.23 -10.81
N LEU A 96 -15.06 4.43 -10.25
CA LEU A 96 -15.88 5.61 -10.53
C LEU A 96 -15.25 6.59 -11.51
N GLY A 97 -14.00 6.37 -11.87
CA GLY A 97 -13.24 7.24 -12.77
C GLY A 97 -13.44 6.91 -14.25
N THR A 98 -12.60 7.53 -15.08
CA THR A 98 -12.59 7.39 -16.54
C THR A 98 -11.83 6.14 -16.99
N TYR A 99 -12.31 4.97 -16.61
CA TYR A 99 -11.68 3.69 -16.97
C TYR A 99 -11.50 3.57 -18.50
N PRO A 100 -10.35 3.08 -19.02
CA PRO A 100 -9.23 2.46 -18.32
C PRO A 100 -8.15 3.45 -17.84
N PHE A 101 -8.32 4.74 -18.02
CA PHE A 101 -7.35 5.79 -17.69
C PHE A 101 -7.48 6.20 -16.22
N VAL A 102 -7.24 5.26 -15.32
CA VAL A 102 -7.43 5.38 -13.87
C VAL A 102 -6.22 4.87 -13.10
N THR A 103 -6.19 5.11 -11.79
CA THR A 103 -5.22 4.49 -10.88
C THR A 103 -5.69 3.10 -10.46
N SER A 104 -4.86 2.37 -9.73
CA SER A 104 -5.25 1.11 -9.07
C SER A 104 -5.79 1.32 -7.64
N SER A 105 -6.31 2.50 -7.35
CA SER A 105 -6.72 2.92 -6.01
C SER A 105 -8.07 3.63 -6.03
N HIS A 106 -8.58 3.91 -4.84
CA HIS A 106 -9.81 4.69 -4.61
C HIS A 106 -9.46 6.04 -3.97
N PRO A 107 -9.15 7.09 -4.77
CA PRO A 107 -8.83 8.43 -4.25
C PRO A 107 -10.06 9.25 -3.81
N ILE A 108 -11.22 8.66 -3.78
CA ILE A 108 -12.46 9.25 -3.25
C ILE A 108 -12.49 9.16 -1.71
N SER A 109 -13.42 9.90 -1.07
CA SER A 109 -13.53 9.94 0.40
C SER A 109 -13.76 8.56 1.04
N GLY A 110 -14.45 7.66 0.36
CA GLY A 110 -14.63 6.27 0.82
C GLY A 110 -13.31 5.51 0.93
N GLY A 111 -12.34 5.80 0.06
CA GLY A 111 -11.01 5.21 0.09
C GLY A 111 -10.21 5.56 1.34
N PHE A 112 -10.44 6.74 1.94
CA PHE A 112 -9.81 7.12 3.21
C PHE A 112 -10.29 6.27 4.37
N ALA A 113 -11.58 5.95 4.44
CA ALA A 113 -12.11 5.08 5.48
C ALA A 113 -11.45 3.70 5.45
N VAL A 114 -11.33 3.12 4.25
CA VAL A 114 -10.67 1.82 4.05
C VAL A 114 -9.16 1.92 4.35
N GLY A 115 -8.49 2.95 3.82
CA GLY A 115 -7.05 3.13 3.97
C GLY A 115 -6.61 3.39 5.41
N ALA A 116 -7.39 4.16 6.16
CA ALA A 116 -7.11 4.48 7.57
C ALA A 116 -7.68 3.43 8.55
N GLY A 117 -8.54 2.52 8.09
CA GLY A 117 -9.17 1.51 8.94
C GLY A 117 -10.19 2.10 9.93
N VAL A 118 -10.87 3.19 9.55
CA VAL A 118 -11.90 3.84 10.37
C VAL A 118 -13.29 3.72 9.73
N GLY A 119 -14.32 3.82 10.56
CA GLY A 119 -15.69 3.84 10.03
C GLY A 119 -15.98 5.09 9.19
N PRO A 120 -16.80 5.00 8.12
CA PRO A 120 -17.11 6.14 7.26
C PRO A 120 -17.77 7.31 8.01
N ASN A 121 -18.47 7.03 9.11
CA ASN A 121 -19.08 8.02 10.00
C ASN A 121 -18.05 8.83 10.82
N MET A 122 -16.78 8.46 10.79
CA MET A 122 -15.70 9.21 11.44
C MET A 122 -15.09 10.29 10.54
N ILE A 123 -15.42 10.27 9.24
CA ILE A 123 -15.07 11.33 8.29
C ILE A 123 -16.20 12.34 8.30
N LYS A 124 -15.96 13.53 8.86
CA LYS A 124 -17.00 14.55 9.05
C LYS A 124 -17.10 15.47 7.83
N ASP A 125 -15.97 16.01 7.41
CA ASP A 125 -15.89 17.01 6.36
C ASP A 125 -15.01 16.48 5.21
N VAL A 126 -15.45 16.74 3.98
CA VAL A 126 -14.71 16.39 2.78
C VAL A 126 -14.42 17.66 1.99
N VAL A 127 -13.16 17.95 1.75
CA VAL A 127 -12.72 19.08 0.94
C VAL A 127 -12.23 18.57 -0.39
N GLY A 128 -12.88 19.01 -1.47
CA GLY A 128 -12.46 18.72 -2.84
C GLY A 128 -11.52 19.83 -3.35
N ILE A 129 -10.37 19.43 -3.89
CA ILE A 129 -9.44 20.34 -4.56
C ILE A 129 -9.57 20.10 -6.06
N VAL A 130 -9.89 21.17 -6.80
CA VAL A 130 -10.06 21.13 -8.25
C VAL A 130 -9.01 22.02 -8.91
N LYS A 131 -8.36 21.48 -9.94
CA LYS A 131 -7.45 22.25 -10.80
C LYS A 131 -8.20 22.71 -12.06
N ALA A 132 -7.80 23.85 -12.59
CA ALA A 132 -8.33 24.37 -13.85
C ALA A 132 -7.74 23.68 -15.10
N TYR A 133 -6.80 22.75 -14.91
CA TYR A 133 -6.10 22.00 -15.97
C TYR A 133 -5.80 20.57 -15.53
N THR A 134 -5.47 19.69 -16.48
CA THR A 134 -5.07 18.31 -16.20
C THR A 134 -3.76 18.25 -15.43
N CYS A 135 -3.70 17.40 -14.42
CA CYS A 135 -2.50 17.23 -13.58
C CYS A 135 -1.41 16.37 -14.25
N LEU A 136 -1.81 15.47 -15.13
CA LEU A 136 -0.92 14.54 -15.83
C LEU A 136 -0.78 15.01 -17.28
N LEU A 137 0.46 15.29 -17.67
CA LEU A 137 0.87 15.46 -19.06
C LEU A 137 1.51 14.13 -19.46
N TYR A 138 0.93 13.50 -20.46
CA TYR A 138 1.54 12.39 -21.18
C TYR A 138 2.11 12.88 -22.49
#